data_d070145811a66480f44ce016505f3f4f
#
_entry.id   d070145811a66480f44ce016505f3f4f
#
_cell.length_a   1.000
_cell.length_b   1.000
_cell.length_c   1.000
_cell.angle_alpha   90.00
_cell.angle_beta   90.00
_cell.angle_gamma   90.00
#
_symmetry.space_group_name_H-M   'P 1'
#
loop_
_entity.id
_entity.type
_entity.pdbx_description
1 polymer ?
#
loop_
_entity_poly.entity_id
_entity_poly.type
_entity_poly.pdbx_seq_one_letter_code
_entity_poly.pdbx_strand_id
1 'polypeptide(L)'
;MQMEKDVMKLWEERDVIKKSFDSNKDGEYFTFYDGPPTANGKPHVGHILTRVMKDIIPRYKVMKGYNVLRKAGWDTHGLPVELEIEKKLGISGKPQIEEYGVEKFVKECKESVFTYVSKWEEMTKQIGFWVDMENPYVTYHDNYIESVWWALKQMWNKDLLYKGHKVIPYCSRCGTALSSHEVAQGYKDVKEATAFVKFKVKGEENKYILAWTTTPWTLPSNMALTINKAYTYVEVLSNGETYIVAKDLAPKVIEGDYEILKEFKGEELLGMEYEQLFKFETPEEKAFFVIHGDFVTLSDGTGIVHTAPAYGEDDNLVCKKHNIPLINLVDAEGKFVDSVEPWAGMFVKKADPKILEYMKENNMLYKSEKVTHSYPHCWRCNTPLLYYPKDSWFVRMTSLRDKLLENNNKINWYPDNIRTGRFGKFLENVIDWGISRDRYWGTPLPIWECECGHRECIGSREELKQKSIGNVENVELHKPFIDNVKLACPHCGKEMTRTAEVIDCWFDSGSMPFAQHHYPFENKELFEKNFPAQFISEAVDQTRGWFYTLLAISTAIFDTNSFENCIVLGHVLDKHGLKMSKS
;
A
#
# COMPACT_ATOMS: atom_id res chain seq x y z
N MET A 1 39.98 -11.32 -10.01
CA MET A 1 39.54 -10.76 -11.31
C MET A 1 40.00 -11.59 -12.52
N GLN A 2 41.31 -11.91 -12.74
CA GLN A 2 41.67 -12.71 -13.91
C GLN A 2 41.16 -14.15 -13.78
N MET A 3 41.36 -14.81 -12.64
CA MET A 3 40.88 -16.17 -12.38
C MET A 3 39.35 -16.30 -12.55
N GLU A 4 38.57 -15.30 -12.14
CA GLU A 4 37.09 -15.29 -12.34
C GLU A 4 36.75 -15.29 -13.84
N LYS A 5 37.43 -14.45 -14.63
CA LYS A 5 37.24 -14.41 -16.08
C LYS A 5 37.62 -15.75 -16.76
N ASP A 6 38.69 -16.37 -16.29
CA ASP A 6 39.13 -17.67 -16.83
C ASP A 6 38.11 -18.78 -16.49
N VAL A 7 37.53 -18.75 -15.27
CA VAL A 7 36.45 -19.66 -14.86
C VAL A 7 35.17 -19.43 -15.66
N MET A 8 34.76 -18.17 -15.85
CA MET A 8 33.57 -17.84 -16.65
C MET A 8 33.76 -18.32 -18.11
N LYS A 9 34.92 -18.09 -18.70
CA LYS A 9 35.24 -18.59 -20.03
C LYS A 9 35.16 -20.11 -20.09
N LEU A 10 35.69 -20.81 -19.09
CA LEU A 10 35.59 -22.27 -18.99
C LEU A 10 34.12 -22.74 -18.92
N TRP A 11 33.26 -22.02 -18.16
CA TRP A 11 31.84 -22.35 -18.09
C TRP A 11 31.13 -22.17 -19.43
N GLU A 12 31.46 -21.10 -20.19
CA GLU A 12 30.92 -20.89 -21.53
C GLU A 12 31.41 -21.94 -22.52
N GLU A 13 32.72 -22.20 -22.59
CA GLU A 13 33.32 -23.19 -23.52
C GLU A 13 32.79 -24.62 -23.30
N ARG A 14 32.46 -24.96 -22.06
CA ARG A 14 31.97 -26.31 -21.69
C ARG A 14 30.46 -26.39 -21.52
N ASP A 15 29.75 -25.30 -21.72
CA ASP A 15 28.28 -25.19 -21.51
C ASP A 15 27.85 -25.71 -20.11
N VAL A 16 28.61 -25.32 -19.07
CA VAL A 16 28.47 -25.90 -17.72
C VAL A 16 27.11 -25.54 -17.10
N ILE A 17 26.65 -24.28 -17.29
CA ILE A 17 25.42 -23.80 -16.69
C ILE A 17 24.20 -24.56 -17.23
N LYS A 18 24.10 -24.66 -18.56
CA LYS A 18 23.02 -25.40 -19.22
C LYS A 18 23.04 -26.89 -18.86
N LYS A 19 24.22 -27.51 -18.90
CA LYS A 19 24.37 -28.89 -18.43
C LYS A 19 23.95 -29.09 -17.00
N SER A 20 24.19 -28.11 -16.11
CA SER A 20 23.70 -28.14 -14.72
C SER A 20 22.19 -28.11 -14.63
N PHE A 21 21.50 -27.35 -15.49
CA PHE A 21 20.03 -27.32 -15.54
C PHE A 21 19.45 -28.64 -16.07
N ASP A 22 20.15 -29.29 -16.99
CA ASP A 22 19.71 -30.51 -17.64
C ASP A 22 20.13 -31.81 -16.91
N SER A 23 21.03 -31.73 -15.94
CA SER A 23 21.71 -32.90 -15.36
C SER A 23 20.82 -33.86 -14.58
N ASN A 24 19.76 -33.40 -13.95
CA ASN A 24 18.94 -34.20 -13.04
C ASN A 24 17.45 -34.15 -13.41
N LYS A 25 17.12 -34.21 -14.70
CA LYS A 25 15.72 -34.09 -15.17
C LYS A 25 14.78 -35.16 -14.60
N ASP A 26 15.30 -36.33 -14.28
CA ASP A 26 14.57 -37.45 -13.68
C ASP A 26 14.66 -37.48 -12.14
N GLY A 27 15.35 -36.52 -11.54
CA GLY A 27 15.53 -36.42 -10.10
C GLY A 27 14.29 -35.88 -9.39
N GLU A 28 14.28 -36.05 -8.07
CA GLU A 28 13.28 -35.43 -7.20
C GLU A 28 13.32 -33.90 -7.36
N TYR A 29 12.16 -33.26 -7.42
CA TYR A 29 12.07 -31.81 -7.57
C TYR A 29 12.51 -31.10 -6.30
N PHE A 30 13.29 -30.04 -6.47
CA PHE A 30 13.58 -29.03 -5.45
C PHE A 30 13.31 -27.66 -6.05
N THR A 31 12.22 -27.04 -5.65
CA THR A 31 11.76 -25.77 -6.21
C THR A 31 12.34 -24.60 -5.46
N PHE A 32 12.91 -23.70 -6.22
CA PHE A 32 13.42 -22.40 -5.79
C PHE A 32 12.69 -21.30 -6.54
N TYR A 33 12.16 -20.31 -5.80
CA TYR A 33 11.62 -19.10 -6.41
C TYR A 33 12.59 -17.93 -6.25
N ASP A 34 12.91 -17.27 -7.37
CA ASP A 34 13.64 -16.01 -7.39
C ASP A 34 12.65 -14.84 -7.36
N GLY A 35 12.82 -13.90 -6.41
CA GLY A 35 12.01 -12.68 -6.37
C GLY A 35 12.24 -11.86 -7.62
N PRO A 36 11.18 -11.53 -8.40
CA PRO A 36 11.34 -10.83 -9.66
C PRO A 36 11.81 -9.39 -9.46
N PRO A 37 13.00 -9.00 -9.95
CA PRO A 37 13.41 -7.61 -9.88
C PRO A 37 12.60 -6.76 -10.84
N THR A 38 12.36 -5.50 -10.46
CA THR A 38 11.84 -4.50 -11.39
C THR A 38 12.96 -4.00 -12.29
N ALA A 39 12.84 -4.22 -13.60
CA ALA A 39 13.89 -3.89 -14.59
C ALA A 39 13.95 -2.39 -14.95
N ASN A 40 13.38 -1.50 -14.14
CA ASN A 40 13.34 -0.06 -14.33
C ASN A 40 14.54 0.71 -13.77
N GLY A 41 15.58 0.03 -13.34
CA GLY A 41 16.78 0.65 -12.81
C GLY A 41 17.98 -0.29 -12.76
N LYS A 42 19.17 0.28 -12.56
CA LYS A 42 20.42 -0.49 -12.47
C LYS A 42 20.42 -1.37 -11.21
N PRO A 43 21.04 -2.58 -11.25
CA PRO A 43 21.28 -3.36 -10.06
C PRO A 43 22.23 -2.64 -9.10
N HIS A 44 22.14 -2.96 -7.80
CA HIS A 44 23.01 -2.42 -6.75
C HIS A 44 23.56 -3.54 -5.84
N VAL A 45 24.49 -3.21 -4.96
CA VAL A 45 25.20 -4.17 -4.09
C VAL A 45 24.25 -5.07 -3.28
N GLY A 46 23.10 -4.56 -2.84
CA GLY A 46 22.08 -5.37 -2.15
C GLY A 46 21.59 -6.55 -3.00
N HIS A 47 21.36 -6.33 -4.30
CA HIS A 47 20.96 -7.41 -5.20
C HIS A 47 22.09 -8.43 -5.40
N ILE A 48 23.35 -7.99 -5.44
CA ILE A 48 24.51 -8.88 -5.56
C ILE A 48 24.57 -9.81 -4.35
N LEU A 49 24.51 -9.25 -3.14
CA LEU A 49 24.54 -10.04 -1.91
C LEU A 49 23.44 -11.12 -1.90
N THR A 50 22.19 -10.70 -2.18
CA THR A 50 21.05 -11.61 -2.18
C THR A 50 21.23 -12.73 -3.20
N ARG A 51 21.66 -12.41 -4.44
CA ARG A 51 21.83 -13.41 -5.50
C ARG A 51 22.96 -14.38 -5.22
N VAL A 52 24.08 -13.92 -4.67
CA VAL A 52 25.20 -14.81 -4.28
C VAL A 52 24.75 -15.76 -3.17
N MET A 53 24.06 -15.26 -2.17
CA MET A 53 23.63 -16.09 -1.02
C MET A 53 22.59 -17.13 -1.42
N LYS A 54 21.61 -16.76 -2.24
CA LYS A 54 20.55 -17.70 -2.63
C LYS A 54 21.01 -18.73 -3.67
N ASP A 55 22.01 -18.44 -4.51
CA ASP A 55 22.54 -19.37 -5.53
C ASP A 55 23.20 -20.64 -4.93
N ILE A 56 23.72 -20.52 -3.72
CA ILE A 56 24.41 -21.62 -3.05
C ILE A 56 23.49 -22.85 -2.87
N ILE A 57 22.25 -22.64 -2.46
CA ILE A 57 21.30 -23.73 -2.15
C ILE A 57 20.87 -24.49 -3.42
N PRO A 58 20.40 -23.84 -4.52
CA PRO A 58 20.10 -24.51 -5.77
C PRO A 58 21.28 -25.31 -6.33
N ARG A 59 22.49 -24.74 -6.34
CA ARG A 59 23.69 -25.46 -6.80
C ARG A 59 23.98 -26.69 -5.96
N TYR A 60 23.95 -26.55 -4.62
CA TYR A 60 24.15 -27.68 -3.72
C TYR A 60 23.11 -28.78 -3.96
N LYS A 61 21.86 -28.42 -4.17
CA LYS A 61 20.77 -29.38 -4.42
C LYS A 61 20.95 -30.11 -5.76
N VAL A 62 21.37 -29.41 -6.81
CA VAL A 62 21.73 -30.08 -8.08
C VAL A 62 22.89 -31.08 -7.89
N MET A 63 23.93 -30.73 -7.14
CA MET A 63 25.04 -31.65 -6.85
C MET A 63 24.58 -32.88 -6.01
N LYS A 64 23.47 -32.76 -5.29
CA LYS A 64 22.84 -33.86 -4.54
C LYS A 64 21.86 -34.69 -5.37
N GLY A 65 21.70 -34.41 -6.66
CA GLY A 65 20.87 -35.17 -7.59
C GLY A 65 19.42 -34.66 -7.75
N TYR A 66 19.08 -33.50 -7.15
CA TYR A 66 17.74 -32.92 -7.32
C TYR A 66 17.58 -32.25 -8.69
N ASN A 67 16.36 -32.33 -9.22
CA ASN A 67 15.91 -31.51 -10.34
C ASN A 67 15.49 -30.14 -9.78
N VAL A 68 16.27 -29.09 -10.07
CA VAL A 68 16.06 -27.75 -9.52
C VAL A 68 15.59 -26.79 -10.61
N LEU A 69 14.31 -26.43 -10.59
CA LEU A 69 13.78 -25.39 -11.45
C LEU A 69 14.31 -24.00 -11.02
N ARG A 70 14.98 -23.30 -11.93
CA ARG A 70 15.63 -21.99 -11.68
C ARG A 70 15.18 -20.97 -12.72
N LYS A 71 13.92 -20.61 -12.73
CA LYS A 71 13.36 -19.67 -13.69
C LYS A 71 13.58 -18.23 -13.23
N ALA A 72 14.14 -17.39 -14.11
CA ALA A 72 14.19 -15.94 -13.89
C ALA A 72 12.81 -15.31 -14.08
N GLY A 73 12.61 -14.12 -13.52
CA GLY A 73 11.38 -13.36 -13.70
C GLY A 73 11.62 -11.85 -13.70
N TRP A 74 10.68 -11.13 -14.31
CA TRP A 74 10.69 -9.66 -14.37
C TRP A 74 9.36 -9.12 -13.89
N ASP A 75 9.42 -8.27 -12.84
CA ASP A 75 8.30 -7.45 -12.41
C ASP A 75 8.29 -6.16 -13.23
N THR A 76 7.29 -6.02 -14.08
CA THR A 76 7.29 -5.05 -15.19
C THR A 76 6.16 -4.06 -15.14
N HIS A 77 5.29 -4.11 -14.12
CA HIS A 77 4.13 -3.25 -13.95
C HIS A 77 4.29 -2.20 -12.85
N GLY A 78 3.36 -1.26 -12.83
CA GLY A 78 3.09 -0.37 -11.72
C GLY A 78 3.89 0.93 -11.71
N LEU A 79 3.73 1.66 -10.61
CA LEU A 79 4.32 2.98 -10.39
C LEU A 79 5.84 3.08 -10.69
N PRO A 80 6.66 2.06 -10.42
CA PRO A 80 8.09 2.18 -10.72
C PRO A 80 8.39 2.48 -12.19
N VAL A 81 7.67 1.83 -13.10
CA VAL A 81 7.84 2.02 -14.55
C VAL A 81 7.22 3.34 -14.98
N GLU A 82 5.99 3.63 -14.53
CA GLU A 82 5.29 4.86 -14.90
C GLU A 82 6.07 6.12 -14.49
N LEU A 83 6.63 6.16 -13.27
CA LEU A 83 7.40 7.31 -12.81
C LEU A 83 8.70 7.52 -13.58
N GLU A 84 9.33 6.46 -14.05
CA GLU A 84 10.51 6.57 -14.92
C GLU A 84 10.12 7.18 -16.29
N ILE A 85 8.97 6.78 -16.83
CA ILE A 85 8.45 7.33 -18.08
C ILE A 85 7.96 8.77 -17.90
N GLU A 86 7.26 9.09 -16.81
CA GLU A 86 6.90 10.48 -16.50
C GLU A 86 8.16 11.37 -16.51
N LYS A 87 9.24 10.92 -15.86
CA LYS A 87 10.52 11.63 -15.83
C LYS A 87 11.16 11.76 -17.21
N LYS A 88 11.15 10.68 -18.01
CA LYS A 88 11.66 10.67 -19.39
C LYS A 88 10.93 11.67 -20.27
N LEU A 89 9.61 11.76 -20.13
CA LEU A 89 8.74 12.64 -20.92
C LEU A 89 8.65 14.08 -20.37
N GLY A 90 9.16 14.34 -19.16
CA GLY A 90 9.06 15.63 -18.50
C GLY A 90 7.64 15.99 -18.03
N ILE A 91 6.78 14.98 -17.81
CA ILE A 91 5.39 15.13 -17.34
C ILE A 91 5.25 14.68 -15.89
N SER A 92 4.17 15.07 -15.23
CA SER A 92 3.93 14.75 -13.82
C SER A 92 2.45 14.57 -13.50
N GLY A 93 2.09 13.36 -13.03
CA GLY A 93 0.75 13.05 -12.56
C GLY A 93 -0.27 12.76 -13.66
N LYS A 94 -1.45 12.35 -13.24
CA LYS A 94 -2.52 11.86 -14.12
C LYS A 94 -2.97 12.84 -15.19
N PRO A 95 -3.25 14.14 -14.87
CA PRO A 95 -3.73 15.07 -15.89
C PRO A 95 -2.80 15.21 -17.09
N GLN A 96 -1.48 15.26 -16.84
CA GLN A 96 -0.50 15.38 -17.93
C GLN A 96 -0.31 14.06 -18.70
N ILE A 97 -0.52 12.92 -18.07
CA ILE A 97 -0.53 11.62 -18.77
C ILE A 97 -1.74 11.54 -19.71
N GLU A 98 -2.91 11.98 -19.25
CA GLU A 98 -4.15 11.99 -20.04
C GLU A 98 -4.03 12.97 -21.23
N GLU A 99 -3.43 14.14 -21.04
CA GLU A 99 -3.13 15.10 -22.09
C GLU A 99 -2.13 14.54 -23.13
N TYR A 100 -1.08 13.83 -22.67
CA TYR A 100 -0.11 13.15 -23.56
C TYR A 100 -0.77 12.03 -24.38
N GLY A 101 -1.76 11.37 -23.80
CA GLY A 101 -2.52 10.26 -24.38
C GLY A 101 -2.14 8.92 -23.73
N VAL A 102 -3.12 8.28 -23.09
CA VAL A 102 -2.95 7.04 -22.31
C VAL A 102 -2.33 5.92 -23.14
N GLU A 103 -2.78 5.69 -24.38
CA GLU A 103 -2.24 4.66 -25.27
C GLU A 103 -0.73 4.88 -25.55
N LYS A 104 -0.34 6.11 -25.86
CA LYS A 104 1.07 6.47 -26.10
C LYS A 104 1.91 6.23 -24.84
N PHE A 105 1.38 6.64 -23.68
CA PHE A 105 2.06 6.49 -22.40
C PHE A 105 2.27 5.00 -22.04
N VAL A 106 1.25 4.18 -22.21
CA VAL A 106 1.31 2.72 -21.98
C VAL A 106 2.31 2.06 -22.91
N LYS A 107 2.36 2.47 -24.17
CA LYS A 107 3.36 2.01 -25.14
C LYS A 107 4.80 2.35 -24.71
N GLU A 108 5.04 3.60 -24.28
CA GLU A 108 6.34 4.02 -23.73
C GLU A 108 6.73 3.19 -22.49
N CYS A 109 5.77 2.91 -21.58
CA CYS A 109 6.00 2.03 -20.45
C CYS A 109 6.42 0.63 -20.90
N LYS A 110 5.69 0.02 -21.82
CA LYS A 110 5.95 -1.32 -22.35
C LYS A 110 7.34 -1.43 -23.02
N GLU A 111 7.72 -0.43 -23.81
CA GLU A 111 9.02 -0.38 -24.49
C GLU A 111 10.18 -0.16 -23.50
N SER A 112 9.94 0.57 -22.41
CA SER A 112 10.97 0.90 -21.41
C SER A 112 11.37 -0.27 -20.52
N VAL A 113 10.50 -1.25 -20.33
CA VAL A 113 10.67 -2.36 -19.37
C VAL A 113 12.01 -3.06 -19.52
N PHE A 114 12.46 -3.29 -20.74
CA PHE A 114 13.71 -4.00 -21.01
C PHE A 114 14.96 -3.12 -21.13
N THR A 115 14.83 -1.80 -20.87
CA THR A 115 15.97 -0.86 -20.99
C THR A 115 17.17 -1.27 -20.14
N TYR A 116 16.94 -1.85 -18.97
CA TYR A 116 18.00 -2.23 -18.04
C TYR A 116 18.25 -3.74 -17.98
N VAL A 117 17.48 -4.55 -18.69
CA VAL A 117 17.59 -6.02 -18.65
C VAL A 117 19.01 -6.48 -18.99
N SER A 118 19.62 -5.92 -20.04
CA SER A 118 21.00 -6.27 -20.41
C SER A 118 22.01 -6.05 -19.29
N LYS A 119 21.85 -4.99 -18.48
CA LYS A 119 22.70 -4.73 -17.31
C LYS A 119 22.48 -5.72 -16.17
N TRP A 120 21.23 -6.15 -15.99
CA TRP A 120 20.90 -7.20 -15.04
C TRP A 120 21.45 -8.56 -15.46
N GLU A 121 21.40 -8.89 -16.75
CA GLU A 121 21.98 -10.10 -17.31
C GLU A 121 23.50 -10.10 -17.19
N GLU A 122 24.16 -8.97 -17.55
CA GLU A 122 25.59 -8.79 -17.38
C GLU A 122 26.02 -9.00 -15.92
N MET A 123 25.35 -8.32 -14.97
CA MET A 123 25.63 -8.48 -13.54
C MET A 123 25.40 -9.92 -13.08
N THR A 124 24.29 -10.56 -13.51
CA THR A 124 23.97 -11.95 -13.18
C THR A 124 25.07 -12.91 -13.63
N LYS A 125 25.58 -12.73 -14.86
CA LYS A 125 26.73 -13.47 -15.36
C LYS A 125 27.99 -13.20 -14.54
N GLN A 126 28.32 -11.91 -14.30
CA GLN A 126 29.57 -11.53 -13.59
C GLN A 126 29.65 -12.09 -12.18
N ILE A 127 28.54 -12.15 -11.44
CA ILE A 127 28.51 -12.73 -10.09
C ILE A 127 28.36 -14.25 -10.09
N GLY A 128 28.18 -14.85 -11.26
CA GLY A 128 28.02 -16.29 -11.43
C GLY A 128 26.72 -16.83 -10.84
N PHE A 129 25.63 -16.06 -10.83
CA PHE A 129 24.31 -16.53 -10.43
C PHE A 129 23.68 -17.36 -11.54
N TRP A 130 23.41 -18.64 -11.26
CA TRP A 130 22.92 -19.59 -12.27
C TRP A 130 21.39 -19.68 -12.23
N VAL A 131 20.74 -18.90 -13.08
CA VAL A 131 19.29 -18.86 -13.28
C VAL A 131 18.99 -18.85 -14.78
N ASP A 132 17.88 -19.49 -15.18
CA ASP A 132 17.43 -19.51 -16.58
C ASP A 132 16.90 -18.12 -16.97
N MET A 133 17.75 -17.36 -17.69
CA MET A 133 17.44 -16.05 -18.24
C MET A 133 16.92 -16.11 -19.67
N GLU A 134 16.94 -17.29 -20.31
CA GLU A 134 16.48 -17.46 -21.70
C GLU A 134 14.95 -17.59 -21.75
N ASN A 135 14.34 -18.17 -20.70
CA ASN A 135 12.90 -18.40 -20.61
C ASN A 135 12.29 -17.74 -19.37
N PRO A 136 12.49 -16.44 -19.15
CA PRO A 136 11.97 -15.75 -17.97
C PRO A 136 10.45 -15.65 -18.05
N TYR A 137 9.78 -15.58 -16.90
CA TYR A 137 8.42 -15.06 -16.88
C TYR A 137 8.43 -13.54 -16.81
N VAL A 138 7.43 -12.91 -17.39
CA VAL A 138 7.30 -11.45 -17.45
C VAL A 138 5.87 -11.08 -17.08
N THR A 139 5.69 -10.26 -16.05
CA THR A 139 4.36 -10.01 -15.48
C THR A 139 3.39 -9.31 -16.43
N TYR A 140 3.88 -8.57 -17.45
CA TYR A 140 3.02 -7.94 -18.45
C TYR A 140 2.58 -8.85 -19.59
N HIS A 141 3.08 -10.09 -19.70
CA HIS A 141 2.62 -11.00 -20.75
C HIS A 141 1.17 -11.41 -20.51
N ASP A 142 0.38 -11.50 -21.57
CA ASP A 142 -1.04 -11.82 -21.51
C ASP A 142 -1.36 -13.14 -20.78
N ASN A 143 -0.52 -14.16 -20.95
CA ASN A 143 -0.67 -15.43 -20.26
C ASN A 143 -0.45 -15.30 -18.73
N TYR A 144 0.47 -14.42 -18.32
CA TYR A 144 0.67 -14.12 -16.90
C TYR A 144 -0.54 -13.35 -16.35
N ILE A 145 -0.99 -12.32 -17.06
CA ILE A 145 -2.18 -11.53 -16.70
C ILE A 145 -3.41 -12.42 -16.59
N GLU A 146 -3.60 -13.37 -17.50
CA GLU A 146 -4.72 -14.31 -17.46
C GLU A 146 -4.70 -15.18 -16.19
N SER A 147 -3.54 -15.67 -15.76
CA SER A 147 -3.40 -16.39 -14.49
C SER A 147 -3.70 -15.51 -13.28
N VAL A 148 -3.32 -14.23 -13.31
CA VAL A 148 -3.67 -13.24 -12.27
C VAL A 148 -5.18 -13.00 -12.24
N TRP A 149 -5.82 -12.88 -13.39
CA TRP A 149 -7.29 -12.78 -13.48
C TRP A 149 -8.00 -14.01 -12.92
N TRP A 150 -7.47 -15.21 -13.21
CA TRP A 150 -7.97 -16.44 -12.60
C TRP A 150 -7.89 -16.38 -11.07
N ALA A 151 -6.77 -15.91 -10.51
CA ALA A 151 -6.59 -15.77 -9.08
C ALA A 151 -7.61 -14.81 -8.45
N LEU A 152 -7.84 -13.65 -9.08
CA LEU A 152 -8.86 -12.69 -8.65
C LEU A 152 -10.27 -13.28 -8.74
N LYS A 153 -10.57 -14.08 -9.78
CA LYS A 153 -11.84 -14.81 -9.91
C LYS A 153 -12.03 -15.83 -8.79
N GLN A 154 -10.96 -16.55 -8.38
CA GLN A 154 -11.06 -17.47 -7.24
C GLN A 154 -11.37 -16.72 -5.94
N MET A 155 -10.73 -15.56 -5.71
CA MET A 155 -11.03 -14.72 -4.56
C MET A 155 -12.43 -14.14 -4.61
N TRP A 156 -12.91 -13.74 -5.80
CA TRP A 156 -14.29 -13.30 -6.02
C TRP A 156 -15.30 -14.39 -5.64
N ASN A 157 -15.10 -15.61 -6.12
CA ASN A 157 -15.98 -16.75 -5.83
C ASN A 157 -16.00 -17.16 -4.35
N LYS A 158 -14.95 -16.78 -3.59
CA LYS A 158 -14.85 -16.97 -2.13
C LYS A 158 -15.32 -15.76 -1.32
N ASP A 159 -15.92 -14.76 -1.96
CA ASP A 159 -16.40 -13.53 -1.31
C ASP A 159 -15.29 -12.72 -0.61
N LEU A 160 -14.04 -12.90 -1.06
CA LEU A 160 -12.89 -12.18 -0.52
C LEU A 160 -12.68 -10.83 -1.21
N LEU A 161 -13.14 -10.65 -2.45
CA LEU A 161 -12.95 -9.42 -3.22
C LEU A 161 -14.20 -8.54 -3.15
N TYR A 162 -14.04 -7.30 -2.69
CA TYR A 162 -15.17 -6.37 -2.53
C TYR A 162 -14.78 -4.92 -2.81
N LYS A 163 -15.75 -4.10 -3.22
CA LYS A 163 -15.62 -2.64 -3.36
C LYS A 163 -16.06 -1.97 -2.07
N GLY A 164 -15.26 -1.05 -1.55
CA GLY A 164 -15.56 -0.32 -0.32
C GLY A 164 -15.18 1.15 -0.40
N HIS A 165 -15.99 2.02 0.23
CA HIS A 165 -15.66 3.42 0.45
C HIS A 165 -14.97 3.56 1.81
N LYS A 166 -13.67 3.81 1.80
CA LYS A 166 -12.83 3.91 3.00
C LYS A 166 -11.92 5.13 2.94
N VAL A 167 -11.51 5.58 4.11
CA VAL A 167 -10.40 6.52 4.24
C VAL A 167 -9.10 5.71 4.17
N ILE A 168 -8.34 5.93 3.12
CA ILE A 168 -7.14 5.12 2.80
C ILE A 168 -5.93 6.00 2.55
N PRO A 169 -4.71 5.49 2.77
CA PRO A 169 -3.49 6.19 2.41
C PRO A 169 -3.46 6.49 0.91
N TYR A 170 -3.25 7.74 0.57
CA TYR A 170 -3.35 8.25 -0.80
C TYR A 170 -2.17 9.15 -1.13
N CYS A 171 -1.57 8.94 -2.29
CA CYS A 171 -0.54 9.82 -2.82
C CYS A 171 -1.14 10.80 -3.83
N SER A 172 -1.28 12.06 -3.45
CA SER A 172 -1.87 13.10 -4.30
C SER A 172 -1.06 13.37 -5.59
N ARG A 173 0.27 13.24 -5.53
CA ARG A 173 1.13 13.39 -6.72
C ARG A 173 0.95 12.23 -7.70
N CYS A 174 0.90 11.00 -7.22
CA CYS A 174 0.69 9.82 -8.07
C CYS A 174 -0.79 9.62 -8.44
N GLY A 175 -1.71 10.29 -7.74
CA GLY A 175 -3.14 10.20 -7.97
C GLY A 175 -3.73 8.82 -7.64
N THR A 176 -3.16 8.10 -6.69
CA THR A 176 -3.57 6.72 -6.39
C THR A 176 -3.48 6.36 -4.90
N ALA A 177 -4.32 5.43 -4.49
CA ALA A 177 -4.25 4.79 -3.17
C ALA A 177 -3.01 3.88 -3.05
N LEU A 178 -2.56 3.66 -1.82
CA LEU A 178 -1.46 2.76 -1.47
C LEU A 178 -1.93 1.73 -0.45
N SER A 179 -1.40 0.52 -0.56
CA SER A 179 -1.65 -0.54 0.42
C SER A 179 -0.79 -0.37 1.68
N SER A 180 -1.18 -1.01 2.79
CA SER A 180 -0.47 -0.89 4.08
C SER A 180 1.00 -1.28 4.01
N HIS A 181 1.34 -2.28 3.23
CA HIS A 181 2.73 -2.73 3.07
C HIS A 181 3.57 -1.76 2.23
N GLU A 182 2.98 -0.98 1.30
CA GLU A 182 3.65 0.10 0.59
C GLU A 182 3.89 1.31 1.51
N VAL A 183 2.87 1.70 2.30
CA VAL A 183 2.96 2.78 3.29
C VAL A 183 4.07 2.50 4.31
N ALA A 184 4.17 1.26 4.78
CA ALA A 184 5.17 0.84 5.76
C ALA A 184 6.63 1.01 5.29
N GLN A 185 6.87 1.16 3.98
CA GLN A 185 8.20 1.39 3.41
C GLN A 185 8.58 2.88 3.32
N GLY A 186 7.62 3.79 3.52
CA GLY A 186 7.78 5.22 3.27
C GLY A 186 7.81 6.11 4.52
N TYR A 187 7.87 5.55 5.72
CA TYR A 187 7.93 6.35 6.95
C TYR A 187 9.25 7.11 7.09
N LYS A 188 9.13 8.39 7.48
CA LYS A 188 10.28 9.28 7.73
C LYS A 188 10.00 10.14 8.96
N ASP A 189 11.04 10.45 9.71
CA ASP A 189 10.97 11.46 10.76
C ASP A 189 10.92 12.86 10.14
N VAL A 190 9.85 13.57 10.44
CA VAL A 190 9.62 14.95 9.99
C VAL A 190 9.46 15.86 11.20
N LYS A 191 9.94 17.10 11.07
CA LYS A 191 9.76 18.13 12.09
C LYS A 191 8.74 19.14 11.62
N GLU A 192 7.53 19.07 12.19
CA GLU A 192 6.38 19.87 11.79
C GLU A 192 5.81 20.66 12.96
N ALA A 193 5.10 21.75 12.64
CA ALA A 193 4.37 22.52 13.64
C ALA A 193 3.08 21.81 13.98
N THR A 194 2.77 21.72 15.28
CA THR A 194 1.53 21.18 15.82
C THR A 194 0.64 22.29 16.37
N ALA A 195 -0.64 22.03 16.54
CA ALA A 195 -1.60 22.99 17.09
C ALA A 195 -2.29 22.45 18.32
N PHE A 196 -2.30 23.23 19.39
CA PHE A 196 -3.24 23.12 20.51
C PHE A 196 -4.39 24.07 20.24
N VAL A 197 -5.58 23.54 20.00
CA VAL A 197 -6.72 24.23 19.41
C VAL A 197 -7.80 24.47 20.44
N LYS A 198 -8.35 25.69 20.50
CA LYS A 198 -9.44 26.10 21.36
C LYS A 198 -10.80 25.87 20.68
N PHE A 199 -11.54 24.86 21.08
CA PHE A 199 -12.93 24.64 20.65
C PHE A 199 -13.89 25.24 21.65
N LYS A 200 -14.56 26.31 21.28
CA LYS A 200 -15.45 27.04 22.17
C LYS A 200 -16.68 26.21 22.53
N VAL A 201 -16.95 26.02 23.84
CA VAL A 201 -18.15 25.32 24.31
C VAL A 201 -19.39 26.13 23.95
N LYS A 202 -20.38 25.47 23.33
CA LYS A 202 -21.61 26.15 22.89
C LYS A 202 -22.42 26.70 24.07
N GLY A 203 -22.75 27.98 23.98
CA GLY A 203 -23.51 28.67 25.01
C GLY A 203 -22.72 29.12 26.26
N GLU A 204 -21.41 28.91 26.27
CA GLU A 204 -20.51 29.32 27.34
C GLU A 204 -19.59 30.46 26.90
N GLU A 205 -19.37 31.46 27.73
CA GLU A 205 -18.38 32.50 27.49
C GLU A 205 -17.03 32.07 28.04
N ASN A 206 -15.95 32.28 27.24
CA ASN A 206 -14.56 32.02 27.64
C ASN A 206 -14.26 30.57 28.11
N LYS A 207 -15.06 29.60 27.68
CA LYS A 207 -14.84 28.17 27.96
C LYS A 207 -14.55 27.38 26.73
N TYR A 208 -13.46 26.63 26.74
CA TYR A 208 -12.92 25.93 25.60
C TYR A 208 -12.55 24.48 25.92
N ILE A 209 -12.74 23.60 24.96
CA ILE A 209 -12.15 22.25 24.95
C ILE A 209 -10.83 22.35 24.19
N LEU A 210 -9.71 21.87 24.79
CA LEU A 210 -8.43 21.87 24.14
C LEU A 210 -8.18 20.52 23.43
N ALA A 211 -8.01 20.54 22.13
CA ALA A 211 -7.54 19.39 21.37
C ALA A 211 -6.18 19.67 20.74
N TRP A 212 -5.43 18.60 20.44
CA TRP A 212 -4.11 18.69 19.82
C TRP A 212 -4.06 17.95 18.50
N THR A 213 -3.34 18.52 17.52
CA THR A 213 -3.13 17.88 16.22
C THR A 213 -1.73 18.14 15.67
N THR A 214 -1.19 17.15 14.96
CA THR A 214 0.04 17.26 14.14
C THR A 214 -0.25 17.65 12.69
N THR A 215 -1.52 17.76 12.32
CA THR A 215 -1.98 18.02 10.95
C THR A 215 -2.98 19.18 10.92
N PRO A 216 -2.54 20.45 11.05
CA PRO A 216 -3.44 21.60 11.10
C PRO A 216 -4.38 21.70 9.88
N TRP A 217 -3.94 21.19 8.72
CA TRP A 217 -4.74 21.19 7.50
C TRP A 217 -6.04 20.37 7.56
N THR A 218 -6.19 19.47 8.54
CA THR A 218 -7.42 18.69 8.72
C THR A 218 -8.49 19.43 9.55
N LEU A 219 -8.10 20.48 10.27
CA LEU A 219 -9.00 21.25 11.14
C LEU A 219 -10.22 21.87 10.42
N PRO A 220 -10.12 22.36 9.17
CA PRO A 220 -11.28 22.83 8.41
C PRO A 220 -12.41 21.79 8.27
N SER A 221 -12.07 20.51 8.29
CA SER A 221 -13.04 19.39 8.21
C SER A 221 -13.30 18.74 9.57
N ASN A 222 -13.09 19.45 10.69
CA ASN A 222 -13.45 18.97 12.02
C ASN A 222 -14.97 18.72 12.13
N MET A 223 -15.34 17.55 12.66
CA MET A 223 -16.74 17.15 12.82
C MET A 223 -17.09 16.72 14.24
N ALA A 224 -16.10 16.30 15.04
CA ALA A 224 -16.27 15.89 16.41
C ALA A 224 -14.98 16.13 17.23
N LEU A 225 -15.10 16.01 18.53
CA LEU A 225 -13.99 15.84 19.46
C LEU A 225 -14.12 14.48 20.13
N THR A 226 -13.06 13.68 20.09
CA THR A 226 -13.08 12.33 20.65
C THR A 226 -12.30 12.26 21.95
N ILE A 227 -12.91 11.67 22.96
CA ILE A 227 -12.35 11.44 24.30
C ILE A 227 -12.43 9.96 24.68
N ASN A 228 -11.72 9.56 25.73
CA ASN A 228 -11.92 8.25 26.34
C ASN A 228 -12.78 8.41 27.62
N LYS A 229 -13.96 7.80 27.62
CA LYS A 229 -14.91 7.89 28.72
C LYS A 229 -14.38 7.42 30.08
N ALA A 230 -13.36 6.53 30.09
CA ALA A 230 -12.76 6.00 31.31
C ALA A 230 -11.74 6.95 31.95
N TYR A 231 -11.23 7.93 31.20
CA TYR A 231 -10.23 8.86 31.72
C TYR A 231 -10.87 9.97 32.56
N THR A 232 -10.03 10.62 33.37
CA THR A 232 -10.42 11.76 34.18
C THR A 232 -10.00 13.04 33.46
N TYR A 233 -10.93 14.00 33.39
CA TYR A 233 -10.73 15.32 32.80
C TYR A 233 -10.90 16.39 33.85
N VAL A 234 -10.31 17.55 33.63
CA VAL A 234 -10.40 18.70 34.49
C VAL A 234 -10.81 19.95 33.70
N GLU A 235 -11.58 20.79 34.38
CA GLU A 235 -11.86 22.15 33.97
C GLU A 235 -10.91 23.05 34.75
N VAL A 236 -10.06 23.78 34.03
CA VAL A 236 -9.03 24.64 34.65
C VAL A 236 -9.21 26.08 34.21
N LEU A 237 -9.06 27.00 35.16
CA LEU A 237 -9.03 28.45 34.92
C LEU A 237 -7.57 28.88 34.77
N SER A 238 -7.22 29.49 33.65
CA SER A 238 -5.91 30.10 33.41
C SER A 238 -6.09 31.36 32.57
N ASN A 239 -5.43 32.44 32.93
CA ASN A 239 -5.45 33.73 32.20
C ASN A 239 -6.85 34.25 31.85
N GLY A 240 -7.87 33.98 32.70
CA GLY A 240 -9.24 34.46 32.52
C GLY A 240 -10.08 33.62 31.53
N GLU A 241 -9.56 32.53 31.01
CA GLU A 241 -10.26 31.55 30.17
C GLU A 241 -10.30 30.18 30.88
N THR A 242 -11.35 29.43 30.63
CA THR A 242 -11.55 28.09 31.19
C THR A 242 -11.29 27.04 30.14
N TYR A 243 -10.48 26.03 30.47
CA TYR A 243 -10.10 24.98 29.54
C TYR A 243 -10.46 23.59 30.08
N ILE A 244 -10.93 22.72 29.20
CA ILE A 244 -11.15 21.28 29.43
C ILE A 244 -10.02 20.50 28.83
N VAL A 245 -9.35 19.65 29.63
CA VAL A 245 -8.20 18.82 29.24
C VAL A 245 -8.13 17.59 30.14
N ALA A 246 -7.46 16.51 29.69
CA ALA A 246 -7.22 15.35 30.55
C ALA A 246 -6.38 15.74 31.77
N LYS A 247 -6.80 15.29 32.98
CA LYS A 247 -6.16 15.64 34.26
C LYS A 247 -4.66 15.38 34.26
N ASP A 248 -4.22 14.21 33.75
CA ASP A 248 -2.82 13.80 33.77
C ASP A 248 -1.94 14.62 32.79
N LEU A 249 -2.58 15.28 31.83
CA LEU A 249 -1.90 16.11 30.82
C LEU A 249 -1.97 17.60 31.11
N ALA A 250 -2.88 18.04 31.99
CA ALA A 250 -3.04 19.45 32.36
C ALA A 250 -1.71 20.13 32.76
N PRO A 251 -0.83 19.53 33.60
CA PRO A 251 0.44 20.14 33.96
C PRO A 251 1.44 20.35 32.82
N LYS A 252 1.29 19.59 31.71
CA LYS A 252 2.13 19.69 30.53
C LYS A 252 1.57 20.63 29.46
N VAL A 253 0.25 20.76 29.44
CA VAL A 253 -0.49 21.48 28.39
C VAL A 253 -0.73 22.92 28.78
N ILE A 254 -1.20 23.16 30.00
CA ILE A 254 -1.59 24.50 30.48
C ILE A 254 -0.34 25.30 30.81
N GLU A 255 -0.24 26.49 30.24
CA GLU A 255 0.89 27.39 30.45
C GLU A 255 0.61 28.34 31.65
N GLY A 256 1.62 28.51 32.49
CA GLY A 256 1.55 29.34 33.67
C GLY A 256 0.76 28.73 34.83
N ASP A 257 0.33 29.57 35.76
CA ASP A 257 -0.49 29.14 36.90
C ASP A 257 -1.95 28.89 36.48
N TYR A 258 -2.53 27.84 37.03
CA TYR A 258 -3.94 27.52 36.80
C TYR A 258 -4.62 26.97 38.05
N GLU A 259 -5.91 27.13 38.12
CA GLU A 259 -6.79 26.60 39.18
C GLU A 259 -7.69 25.51 38.59
N ILE A 260 -7.78 24.36 39.25
CA ILE A 260 -8.74 23.31 38.89
C ILE A 260 -10.08 23.67 39.48
N LEU A 261 -11.04 24.00 38.62
CA LEU A 261 -12.40 24.35 39.02
C LEU A 261 -13.27 23.11 39.22
N LYS A 262 -13.10 22.10 38.39
CA LYS A 262 -13.90 20.87 38.39
C LYS A 262 -13.08 19.68 37.89
N GLU A 263 -13.34 18.52 38.49
CA GLU A 263 -12.83 17.22 38.02
C GLU A 263 -14.03 16.31 37.73
N PHE A 264 -13.96 15.54 36.62
CA PHE A 264 -15.04 14.67 36.18
C PHE A 264 -14.53 13.53 35.29
N LYS A 265 -15.34 12.49 35.16
CA LYS A 265 -15.05 11.40 34.23
C LYS A 265 -15.38 11.80 32.78
N GLY A 266 -14.67 11.24 31.82
CA GLY A 266 -14.93 11.49 30.41
C GLY A 266 -16.37 11.19 29.99
N GLU A 267 -17.04 10.25 30.68
CA GLU A 267 -18.45 9.95 30.43
C GLU A 267 -19.37 11.17 30.59
N GLU A 268 -19.02 12.10 31.49
CA GLU A 268 -19.78 13.35 31.73
C GLU A 268 -19.60 14.37 30.57
N LEU A 269 -18.57 14.24 29.77
CA LEU A 269 -18.33 15.10 28.61
C LEU A 269 -19.09 14.65 27.35
N LEU A 270 -19.56 13.40 27.29
CA LEU A 270 -20.20 12.86 26.11
C LEU A 270 -21.43 13.68 25.71
N GLY A 271 -21.49 14.08 24.45
CA GLY A 271 -22.57 14.91 23.91
C GLY A 271 -22.42 16.40 24.18
N MET A 272 -21.37 16.87 24.88
CA MET A 272 -21.09 18.29 25.02
C MET A 272 -20.89 18.93 23.65
N GLU A 273 -21.67 19.95 23.33
CA GLU A 273 -21.62 20.65 22.05
C GLU A 273 -20.61 21.79 22.09
N TYR A 274 -19.94 22.03 20.97
CA TYR A 274 -19.02 23.14 20.77
C TYR A 274 -19.33 23.88 19.48
N GLU A 275 -18.84 25.12 19.33
CA GLU A 275 -19.03 25.91 18.12
C GLU A 275 -18.12 25.37 16.99
N GLN A 276 -18.65 25.30 15.74
CA GLN A 276 -17.87 24.91 14.58
C GLN A 276 -16.63 25.81 14.43
N LEU A 277 -15.45 25.20 14.30
CA LEU A 277 -14.17 25.92 14.27
C LEU A 277 -14.01 26.75 12.97
N PHE A 278 -14.23 26.13 11.81
CA PHE A 278 -14.22 26.78 10.50
C PHE A 278 -15.58 26.56 9.81
N LYS A 279 -16.17 27.63 9.27
CA LYS A 279 -17.51 27.62 8.68
C LYS A 279 -17.47 27.63 7.15
N PHE A 280 -16.57 26.82 6.53
CA PHE A 280 -16.49 26.69 5.08
C PHE A 280 -17.66 25.87 4.52
N GLU A 281 -17.97 24.77 5.18
CA GLU A 281 -19.16 23.97 4.94
C GLU A 281 -19.78 23.58 6.28
N THR A 282 -21.10 23.61 6.36
CA THR A 282 -21.85 23.20 7.56
C THR A 282 -22.76 22.03 7.18
N PRO A 283 -22.67 20.88 7.85
CA PRO A 283 -23.52 19.72 7.57
C PRO A 283 -24.97 20.00 7.98
N GLU A 284 -25.90 19.30 7.32
CA GLU A 284 -27.31 19.29 7.74
C GLU A 284 -27.54 18.38 8.94
N GLU A 285 -26.75 17.31 9.05
CA GLU A 285 -26.83 16.36 10.15
C GLU A 285 -26.10 16.88 11.38
N LYS A 286 -26.39 16.26 12.53
CA LYS A 286 -25.78 16.64 13.83
C LYS A 286 -24.27 16.38 13.84
N ALA A 287 -23.49 17.43 14.13
CA ALA A 287 -22.04 17.41 14.29
C ALA A 287 -21.61 18.35 15.44
N PHE A 288 -20.30 18.47 15.66
CA PHE A 288 -19.66 19.39 16.61
C PHE A 288 -20.02 19.09 18.06
N PHE A 289 -19.90 17.85 18.49
CA PHE A 289 -20.07 17.40 19.87
C PHE A 289 -19.01 16.35 20.24
N VAL A 290 -18.86 16.15 21.57
CA VAL A 290 -17.88 15.19 22.12
C VAL A 290 -18.41 13.77 22.04
N ILE A 291 -17.57 12.86 21.54
CA ILE A 291 -17.83 11.43 21.37
C ILE A 291 -16.78 10.58 22.06
N HIS A 292 -17.03 9.26 22.18
CA HIS A 292 -16.08 8.29 22.74
C HIS A 292 -15.31 7.56 21.66
N GLY A 293 -13.98 7.38 21.88
CA GLY A 293 -13.11 6.51 21.10
C GLY A 293 -12.03 5.86 21.95
N ASP A 294 -11.86 4.54 21.80
CA ASP A 294 -10.88 3.77 22.57
C ASP A 294 -9.41 4.07 22.18
N PHE A 295 -9.20 4.67 21.01
CA PHE A 295 -7.87 5.05 20.49
C PHE A 295 -7.27 6.30 21.16
N VAL A 296 -8.04 7.04 21.94
CA VAL A 296 -7.55 8.20 22.70
C VAL A 296 -6.61 7.73 23.80
N THR A 297 -5.42 8.32 23.87
CA THR A 297 -4.37 8.00 24.85
C THR A 297 -4.01 9.21 25.71
N LEU A 298 -3.25 8.96 26.78
CA LEU A 298 -2.68 9.98 27.67
C LEU A 298 -1.15 10.13 27.51
N SER A 299 -0.58 9.58 26.45
CA SER A 299 0.87 9.67 26.19
C SER A 299 1.29 11.09 25.80
N ASP A 300 0.49 11.72 24.93
CA ASP A 300 0.78 13.03 24.34
C ASP A 300 -0.51 13.84 24.11
N GLY A 301 -0.34 15.13 23.77
CA GLY A 301 -1.43 16.02 23.44
C GLY A 301 -2.25 16.46 24.67
N THR A 302 -3.58 16.48 24.54
CA THR A 302 -4.51 16.97 25.55
C THR A 302 -5.42 15.89 26.15
N GLY A 303 -5.34 14.65 25.66
CA GLY A 303 -6.29 13.57 25.95
C GLY A 303 -7.66 13.79 25.27
N ILE A 304 -7.75 14.74 24.36
CA ILE A 304 -8.92 15.03 23.51
C ILE A 304 -8.43 15.15 22.07
N VAL A 305 -8.99 14.35 21.17
CA VAL A 305 -8.56 14.26 19.77
C VAL A 305 -9.53 15.04 18.90
N HIS A 306 -8.99 15.95 18.08
CA HIS A 306 -9.70 16.52 16.95
C HIS A 306 -10.03 15.43 15.94
N THR A 307 -11.29 15.31 15.56
CA THR A 307 -11.80 14.21 14.72
C THR A 307 -12.32 14.75 13.39
N ALA A 308 -11.66 14.31 12.30
CA ALA A 308 -12.01 14.67 10.93
C ALA A 308 -12.24 13.38 10.10
N PRO A 309 -13.48 12.92 9.94
CA PRO A 309 -13.80 11.62 9.34
C PRO A 309 -13.35 11.44 7.89
N ALA A 310 -12.98 12.51 7.20
CA ALA A 310 -12.43 12.46 5.86
C ALA A 310 -10.93 12.12 5.83
N TYR A 311 -10.17 12.27 6.94
CA TYR A 311 -8.71 12.21 6.92
C TYR A 311 -8.09 11.30 7.99
N GLY A 312 -8.90 10.52 8.67
CA GLY A 312 -8.47 9.49 9.61
C GLY A 312 -9.34 8.24 9.51
N GLU A 313 -8.75 7.04 9.51
CA GLU A 313 -9.51 5.79 9.47
C GLU A 313 -10.30 5.60 10.76
N ASP A 314 -9.66 5.78 11.93
CA ASP A 314 -10.32 5.72 13.24
C ASP A 314 -11.39 6.80 13.38
N ASP A 315 -11.11 8.01 12.89
CA ASP A 315 -12.05 9.12 12.86
C ASP A 315 -13.29 8.76 12.04
N ASN A 316 -13.11 8.17 10.87
CA ASN A 316 -14.20 7.75 10.00
C ASN A 316 -15.06 6.67 10.67
N LEU A 317 -14.42 5.67 11.28
CA LEU A 317 -15.10 4.56 11.92
C LEU A 317 -15.91 5.03 13.15
N VAL A 318 -15.35 5.91 13.98
CA VAL A 318 -16.05 6.42 15.17
C VAL A 318 -17.18 7.35 14.78
N CYS A 319 -16.98 8.22 13.78
CA CYS A 319 -18.02 9.12 13.29
C CYS A 319 -19.21 8.36 12.69
N LYS A 320 -18.95 7.30 11.93
CA LYS A 320 -20.02 6.41 11.40
C LYS A 320 -20.87 5.78 12.49
N LYS A 321 -20.26 5.35 13.61
CA LYS A 321 -21.01 4.80 14.77
C LYS A 321 -21.96 5.82 15.41
N HIS A 322 -21.64 7.11 15.31
CA HIS A 322 -22.43 8.21 15.85
C HIS A 322 -23.29 8.94 14.82
N ASN A 323 -23.37 8.44 13.57
CA ASN A 323 -24.05 9.06 12.43
C ASN A 323 -23.59 10.50 12.17
N ILE A 324 -22.29 10.78 12.38
CA ILE A 324 -21.68 12.07 12.08
C ILE A 324 -21.27 12.06 10.62
N PRO A 325 -21.65 13.08 9.80
CA PRO A 325 -21.36 13.15 8.39
C PRO A 325 -19.87 13.37 8.12
N LEU A 326 -19.47 13.14 6.86
CA LEU A 326 -18.11 13.37 6.36
C LEU A 326 -18.13 14.59 5.45
N ILE A 327 -17.29 15.58 5.74
CA ILE A 327 -17.01 16.72 4.87
C ILE A 327 -15.56 16.60 4.35
N ASN A 328 -15.43 16.52 3.01
CA ASN A 328 -14.13 16.46 2.34
C ASN A 328 -13.84 17.79 1.62
N LEU A 329 -12.97 18.60 2.19
CA LEU A 329 -12.56 19.91 1.66
C LEU A 329 -11.25 19.87 0.85
N VAL A 330 -10.79 18.68 0.46
CA VAL A 330 -9.54 18.48 -0.28
C VAL A 330 -9.81 17.67 -1.54
N ASP A 331 -9.27 18.13 -2.66
CA ASP A 331 -9.38 17.44 -3.95
C ASP A 331 -8.39 16.26 -4.10
N ALA A 332 -8.47 15.56 -5.22
CA ALA A 332 -7.60 14.44 -5.54
C ALA A 332 -6.12 14.82 -5.75
N GLU A 333 -5.80 16.09 -5.94
CA GLU A 333 -4.44 16.62 -6.01
C GLU A 333 -3.89 17.00 -4.63
N GLY A 334 -4.68 16.81 -3.57
CA GLY A 334 -4.34 17.19 -2.20
C GLY A 334 -4.39 18.70 -1.95
N LYS A 335 -5.19 19.44 -2.72
CA LYS A 335 -5.38 20.88 -2.58
C LYS A 335 -6.74 21.16 -1.97
N PHE A 336 -6.84 22.26 -1.23
CA PHE A 336 -8.14 22.74 -0.76
C PHE A 336 -9.06 23.11 -1.93
N VAL A 337 -10.33 22.74 -1.80
CA VAL A 337 -11.39 23.09 -2.77
C VAL A 337 -11.74 24.57 -2.68
N ASP A 338 -12.47 25.09 -3.67
CA ASP A 338 -12.79 26.52 -3.81
C ASP A 338 -13.59 27.09 -2.62
N SER A 339 -14.40 26.28 -1.93
CA SER A 339 -15.15 26.71 -0.73
C SER A 339 -14.25 27.09 0.45
N VAL A 340 -12.99 26.68 0.46
CA VAL A 340 -11.99 27.05 1.46
C VAL A 340 -11.23 28.30 1.02
N GLU A 341 -11.95 29.41 0.82
CA GLU A 341 -11.46 30.64 0.20
C GLU A 341 -10.06 31.12 0.60
N PRO A 342 -9.65 31.14 1.90
CA PRO A 342 -8.33 31.63 2.26
C PRO A 342 -7.17 30.76 1.71
N TRP A 343 -7.45 29.47 1.43
CA TRP A 343 -6.43 28.48 1.03
C TRP A 343 -6.83 27.68 -0.21
N ALA A 344 -7.85 28.12 -0.96
CA ALA A 344 -8.33 27.47 -2.18
C ALA A 344 -7.19 27.19 -3.17
N GLY A 345 -7.14 25.99 -3.74
CA GLY A 345 -6.11 25.54 -4.69
C GLY A 345 -4.71 25.31 -4.08
N MET A 346 -4.53 25.55 -2.77
CA MET A 346 -3.24 25.34 -2.10
C MET A 346 -3.10 23.88 -1.64
N PHE A 347 -1.92 23.29 -1.88
CA PHE A 347 -1.59 21.96 -1.33
C PHE A 347 -1.62 22.00 0.21
N VAL A 348 -2.35 21.06 0.81
CA VAL A 348 -2.70 21.09 2.25
C VAL A 348 -1.51 21.23 3.19
N LYS A 349 -0.41 20.51 2.96
CA LYS A 349 0.80 20.63 3.80
C LYS A 349 1.51 21.98 3.66
N LYS A 350 1.31 22.72 2.56
CA LYS A 350 1.81 24.09 2.39
C LYS A 350 0.89 25.12 3.05
N ALA A 351 -0.36 24.76 3.32
CA ALA A 351 -1.30 25.62 4.01
C ALA A 351 -1.13 25.59 5.54
N ASP A 352 -0.52 24.55 6.13
CA ASP A 352 -0.35 24.43 7.60
C ASP A 352 0.14 25.73 8.27
N PRO A 353 1.22 26.41 7.83
CA PRO A 353 1.67 27.64 8.48
C PRO A 353 0.62 28.78 8.42
N LYS A 354 -0.11 28.89 7.29
CA LYS A 354 -1.14 29.92 7.11
C LYS A 354 -2.38 29.65 7.93
N ILE A 355 -2.73 28.37 8.11
CA ILE A 355 -3.82 27.96 8.99
C ILE A 355 -3.49 28.33 10.45
N LEU A 356 -2.25 28.06 10.90
CA LEU A 356 -1.81 28.42 12.24
C LEU A 356 -1.82 29.95 12.46
N GLU A 357 -1.38 30.74 11.46
CA GLU A 357 -1.44 32.20 11.50
C GLU A 357 -2.88 32.70 11.62
N TYR A 358 -3.78 32.22 10.75
CA TYR A 358 -5.21 32.54 10.80
C TYR A 358 -5.84 32.20 12.16
N MET A 359 -5.53 31.01 12.69
CA MET A 359 -6.05 30.58 14.00
C MET A 359 -5.55 31.46 15.15
N LYS A 360 -4.30 31.92 15.07
CA LYS A 360 -3.73 32.84 16.05
C LYS A 360 -4.43 34.20 16.01
N GLU A 361 -4.66 34.77 14.83
CA GLU A 361 -5.36 36.04 14.65
C GLU A 361 -6.82 36.01 15.11
N ASN A 362 -7.46 34.84 15.02
CA ASN A 362 -8.88 34.64 15.38
C ASN A 362 -9.08 34.00 16.77
N ASN A 363 -8.05 33.99 17.62
CA ASN A 363 -8.12 33.43 18.99
C ASN A 363 -8.55 31.95 19.07
N MET A 364 -8.26 31.17 18.03
CA MET A 364 -8.56 29.73 17.93
C MET A 364 -7.38 28.85 18.38
N LEU A 365 -6.17 29.41 18.38
CA LEU A 365 -4.92 28.72 18.72
C LEU A 365 -4.55 29.02 20.18
N TYR A 366 -4.41 27.96 21.00
CA TYR A 366 -3.87 28.07 22.36
C TYR A 366 -2.34 28.22 22.29
N LYS A 367 -1.64 27.25 21.66
CA LYS A 367 -0.20 27.30 21.40
C LYS A 367 0.17 26.42 20.21
N SER A 368 1.39 26.62 19.69
CA SER A 368 1.97 25.79 18.64
C SER A 368 3.40 25.42 19.00
N GLU A 369 3.76 24.17 18.79
CA GLU A 369 5.08 23.62 19.06
C GLU A 369 5.60 22.86 17.84
N LYS A 370 6.93 22.77 17.69
CA LYS A 370 7.53 21.92 16.65
C LYS A 370 7.87 20.56 17.26
N VAL A 371 7.26 19.52 16.71
CA VAL A 371 7.46 18.14 17.16
C VAL A 371 8.09 17.33 16.04
N THR A 372 9.05 16.47 16.38
CA THR A 372 9.55 15.46 15.45
C THR A 372 8.74 14.19 15.62
N HIS A 373 8.11 13.75 14.53
CA HIS A 373 7.32 12.54 14.53
C HIS A 373 7.51 11.76 13.22
N SER A 374 7.15 10.47 13.25
CA SER A 374 7.20 9.62 12.06
C SER A 374 5.97 9.86 11.19
N TYR A 375 6.18 10.18 9.91
CA TYR A 375 5.11 10.49 8.96
C TYR A 375 5.24 9.66 7.67
N PRO A 376 4.15 9.09 7.13
CA PRO A 376 4.20 8.26 5.93
C PRO A 376 4.39 9.11 4.68
N HIS A 377 5.30 8.67 3.83
CA HIS A 377 5.54 9.22 2.49
C HIS A 377 5.32 8.15 1.42
N CYS A 378 5.02 8.57 0.23
CA CYS A 378 4.95 7.63 -0.89
C CYS A 378 6.32 6.98 -1.11
N TRP A 379 6.36 5.66 -1.02
CA TRP A 379 7.59 4.87 -1.17
C TRP A 379 8.30 5.04 -2.52
N ARG A 380 7.61 5.62 -3.51
CA ARG A 380 8.12 5.86 -4.87
C ARG A 380 8.50 7.32 -5.16
N CYS A 381 7.59 8.27 -4.89
CA CYS A 381 7.81 9.67 -5.25
C CYS A 381 8.20 10.56 -4.06
N ASN A 382 8.23 10.00 -2.84
CA ASN A 382 8.55 10.71 -1.59
C ASN A 382 7.57 11.84 -1.20
N THR A 383 6.42 11.97 -1.85
CA THR A 383 5.39 12.93 -1.45
C THR A 383 4.77 12.49 -0.12
N PRO A 384 4.52 13.39 0.84
CA PRO A 384 3.77 13.09 2.05
C PRO A 384 2.41 12.48 1.67
N LEU A 385 2.02 11.39 2.32
CA LEU A 385 0.73 10.76 2.09
C LEU A 385 -0.38 11.53 2.82
N LEU A 386 -1.57 11.50 2.25
CA LEU A 386 -2.79 11.95 2.89
C LEU A 386 -3.65 10.71 3.15
N TYR A 387 -4.44 10.71 4.23
CA TYR A 387 -5.57 9.82 4.33
C TYR A 387 -6.72 10.48 3.58
N TYR A 388 -7.41 9.72 2.70
CA TYR A 388 -8.36 10.28 1.75
C TYR A 388 -9.56 9.34 1.55
N PRO A 389 -10.81 9.85 1.58
CA PRO A 389 -12.00 9.04 1.36
C PRO A 389 -12.11 8.66 -0.11
N LYS A 390 -12.13 7.38 -0.40
CA LYS A 390 -12.13 6.87 -1.78
C LYS A 390 -12.78 5.51 -1.89
N ASP A 391 -13.44 5.30 -3.03
CA ASP A 391 -13.85 3.97 -3.47
C ASP A 391 -12.61 3.21 -3.93
N SER A 392 -12.47 1.98 -3.46
CA SER A 392 -11.36 1.11 -3.83
C SER A 392 -11.80 -0.36 -3.75
N TRP A 393 -11.05 -1.24 -4.44
CA TRP A 393 -11.24 -2.68 -4.34
C TRP A 393 -10.30 -3.27 -3.31
N PHE A 394 -10.83 -4.16 -2.48
CA PHE A 394 -10.13 -4.76 -1.37
C PHE A 394 -10.22 -6.29 -1.41
N VAL A 395 -9.13 -6.95 -1.00
CA VAL A 395 -9.18 -8.36 -0.59
C VAL A 395 -9.36 -8.42 0.93
N ARG A 396 -10.34 -9.19 1.40
CA ARG A 396 -10.72 -9.34 2.82
C ARG A 396 -9.69 -10.18 3.60
N MET A 397 -8.48 -9.63 3.77
CA MET A 397 -7.38 -10.32 4.47
C MET A 397 -7.67 -10.52 5.95
N THR A 398 -8.47 -9.65 6.57
CA THR A 398 -8.89 -9.77 7.97
C THR A 398 -9.62 -11.08 8.27
N SER A 399 -10.40 -11.59 7.30
CA SER A 399 -11.09 -12.88 7.42
C SER A 399 -10.15 -14.10 7.30
N LEU A 400 -8.95 -13.90 6.76
CA LEU A 400 -7.92 -14.93 6.58
C LEU A 400 -6.82 -14.87 7.64
N ARG A 401 -6.92 -14.00 8.64
CA ARG A 401 -5.87 -13.77 9.65
C ARG A 401 -5.36 -15.07 10.30
N ASP A 402 -6.27 -15.88 10.80
CA ASP A 402 -5.91 -17.11 11.52
C ASP A 402 -5.21 -18.12 10.60
N LYS A 403 -5.69 -18.25 9.35
CA LYS A 403 -5.07 -19.09 8.32
C LYS A 403 -3.69 -18.58 7.89
N LEU A 404 -3.51 -17.25 7.80
CA LEU A 404 -2.20 -16.65 7.53
C LEU A 404 -1.20 -16.97 8.63
N LEU A 405 -1.61 -16.88 9.89
CA LEU A 405 -0.78 -17.21 11.04
C LEU A 405 -0.46 -18.73 11.09
N GLU A 406 -1.46 -19.58 10.81
CA GLU A 406 -1.26 -21.03 10.72
C GLU A 406 -0.25 -21.38 9.61
N ASN A 407 -0.42 -20.83 8.41
CA ASN A 407 0.47 -21.08 7.28
C ASN A 407 1.88 -20.49 7.51
N ASN A 408 2.00 -19.33 8.16
CA ASN A 408 3.29 -18.78 8.59
C ASN A 408 4.02 -19.70 9.57
N ASN A 409 3.30 -20.40 10.46
CA ASN A 409 3.89 -21.34 11.40
C ASN A 409 4.46 -22.61 10.74
N LYS A 410 4.03 -22.93 9.52
CA LYS A 410 4.57 -24.05 8.72
C LYS A 410 5.89 -23.69 8.03
N ILE A 411 6.26 -22.40 7.98
CA ILE A 411 7.47 -21.91 7.31
C ILE A 411 8.66 -21.92 8.26
N ASN A 412 9.77 -22.46 7.80
CA ASN A 412 11.07 -22.37 8.49
C ASN A 412 11.75 -21.05 8.14
N TRP A 413 11.73 -20.10 9.06
CA TRP A 413 12.38 -18.81 8.91
C TRP A 413 13.82 -18.84 9.46
N TYR A 414 14.74 -18.25 8.71
CA TYR A 414 16.12 -18.05 9.12
C TYR A 414 16.50 -16.55 8.99
N PRO A 415 16.59 -15.80 10.13
CA PRO A 415 16.46 -16.25 11.52
C PRO A 415 14.99 -16.48 11.96
N ASP A 416 14.78 -17.41 12.90
CA ASP A 416 13.45 -17.84 13.35
C ASP A 416 12.60 -16.71 13.99
N ASN A 417 13.24 -15.72 14.60
CA ASN A 417 12.55 -14.57 15.20
C ASN A 417 11.73 -13.73 14.19
N ILE A 418 11.91 -13.91 12.89
CA ILE A 418 11.05 -13.29 11.86
C ILE A 418 9.62 -13.82 11.95
N ARG A 419 9.45 -15.12 12.19
CA ARG A 419 8.15 -15.81 12.23
C ARG A 419 7.19 -15.21 13.26
N THR A 420 7.63 -15.01 14.49
CA THR A 420 6.80 -14.49 15.59
C THR A 420 7.01 -12.98 15.84
N GLY A 421 8.13 -12.43 15.37
CA GLY A 421 8.48 -11.02 15.50
C GLY A 421 7.93 -10.17 14.36
N ARG A 422 8.83 -9.67 13.49
CA ARG A 422 8.49 -8.68 12.45
C ARG A 422 7.36 -9.14 11.51
N PHE A 423 7.38 -10.38 11.06
CA PHE A 423 6.38 -10.91 10.14
C PHE A 423 5.11 -11.36 10.86
N GLY A 424 5.24 -12.15 11.94
CA GLY A 424 4.10 -12.63 12.72
C GLY A 424 3.26 -11.48 13.27
N LYS A 425 3.88 -10.47 13.90
CA LYS A 425 3.16 -9.28 14.40
C LYS A 425 2.45 -8.48 13.31
N PHE A 426 2.97 -8.50 12.09
CA PHE A 426 2.27 -7.89 10.97
C PHE A 426 1.02 -8.68 10.59
N LEU A 427 1.10 -10.00 10.55
CA LEU A 427 -0.05 -10.86 10.25
C LEU A 427 -1.12 -10.80 11.35
N GLU A 428 -0.73 -10.70 12.64
CA GLU A 428 -1.65 -10.50 13.76
C GLU A 428 -2.51 -9.25 13.59
N ASN A 429 -1.92 -8.18 13.00
CA ASN A 429 -2.55 -6.90 12.78
C ASN A 429 -2.88 -6.66 11.28
N VAL A 430 -3.07 -7.73 10.52
CA VAL A 430 -3.38 -7.61 9.10
C VAL A 430 -4.69 -6.85 8.89
N ILE A 431 -4.68 -5.92 7.95
CA ILE A 431 -5.87 -5.20 7.46
C ILE A 431 -6.22 -5.66 6.04
N ASP A 432 -7.41 -5.34 5.58
CA ASP A 432 -7.82 -5.67 4.22
C ASP A 432 -6.91 -5.00 3.19
N TRP A 433 -6.50 -5.77 2.20
CA TRP A 433 -5.56 -5.33 1.17
C TRP A 433 -6.25 -4.53 0.09
N GLY A 434 -6.02 -3.22 0.03
CA GLY A 434 -6.46 -2.36 -1.09
C GLY A 434 -5.65 -2.67 -2.33
N ILE A 435 -6.27 -3.35 -3.30
CA ILE A 435 -5.58 -3.85 -4.50
C ILE A 435 -5.73 -2.96 -5.72
N SER A 436 -6.67 -2.02 -5.75
CA SER A 436 -6.87 -1.18 -6.93
C SER A 436 -5.96 0.05 -6.94
N ARG A 437 -5.47 0.40 -8.13
CA ARG A 437 -4.64 1.58 -8.40
C ARG A 437 -5.26 2.38 -9.54
N ASP A 438 -5.42 3.69 -9.33
CA ASP A 438 -5.93 4.61 -10.35
C ASP A 438 -4.80 5.03 -11.31
N ARG A 439 -4.20 4.03 -11.94
CA ARG A 439 -3.05 4.21 -12.83
C ARG A 439 -3.31 3.53 -14.17
N TYR A 440 -2.31 3.53 -15.05
CA TYR A 440 -2.48 3.13 -16.45
C TYR A 440 -1.69 1.89 -16.82
N TRP A 441 -0.44 1.73 -16.33
CA TRP A 441 0.44 0.61 -16.62
C TRP A 441 0.41 -0.43 -15.51
N GLY A 442 -0.34 -1.48 -15.69
CA GLY A 442 -0.52 -2.57 -14.73
C GLY A 442 -1.54 -3.59 -15.24
N THR A 443 -1.63 -4.72 -14.58
CA THR A 443 -2.68 -5.71 -14.83
C THR A 443 -4.05 -5.07 -14.56
N PRO A 444 -4.93 -4.96 -15.55
CA PRO A 444 -6.25 -4.37 -15.35
C PRO A 444 -7.11 -5.22 -14.42
N LEU A 445 -7.88 -4.57 -13.54
CA LEU A 445 -8.87 -5.28 -12.73
C LEU A 445 -9.92 -5.93 -13.65
N PRO A 446 -10.15 -7.27 -13.55
CA PRO A 446 -11.05 -7.97 -14.47
C PRO A 446 -12.52 -7.88 -14.02
N ILE A 447 -12.98 -6.68 -13.67
CA ILE A 447 -14.34 -6.48 -13.13
C ILE A 447 -15.10 -5.51 -14.03
N TRP A 448 -16.29 -5.94 -14.46
CA TRP A 448 -17.25 -5.13 -15.20
C TRP A 448 -18.43 -4.78 -14.31
N GLU A 449 -18.87 -3.54 -14.38
CA GLU A 449 -19.99 -3.00 -13.60
C GLU A 449 -21.12 -2.54 -14.53
N CYS A 450 -22.35 -2.84 -14.17
CA CYS A 450 -23.56 -2.39 -14.85
C CYS A 450 -24.23 -1.26 -14.06
N GLU A 451 -24.91 -0.33 -14.76
CA GLU A 451 -25.73 0.71 -14.13
C GLU A 451 -26.80 0.17 -13.18
N CYS A 452 -27.26 -1.08 -13.37
CA CYS A 452 -28.21 -1.75 -12.47
C CYS A 452 -27.58 -2.25 -11.16
N GLY A 453 -26.26 -2.03 -10.96
CA GLY A 453 -25.52 -2.47 -9.78
C GLY A 453 -24.94 -3.88 -9.89
N HIS A 454 -25.25 -4.64 -10.96
CA HIS A 454 -24.66 -5.96 -11.19
C HIS A 454 -23.18 -5.85 -11.55
N ARG A 455 -22.38 -6.79 -11.07
CA ARG A 455 -20.92 -6.87 -11.28
C ARG A 455 -20.51 -8.25 -11.72
N GLU A 456 -19.59 -8.31 -12.67
CA GLU A 456 -18.98 -9.55 -13.17
C GLU A 456 -17.46 -9.48 -13.03
N CYS A 457 -16.86 -10.52 -12.44
CA CYS A 457 -15.42 -10.73 -12.45
C CYS A 457 -15.06 -11.79 -13.49
N ILE A 458 -14.14 -11.49 -14.40
CA ILE A 458 -13.70 -12.40 -15.48
C ILE A 458 -12.41 -13.08 -15.08
N GLY A 459 -12.33 -14.41 -15.22
CA GLY A 459 -11.19 -15.21 -14.81
C GLY A 459 -10.33 -15.76 -15.94
N SER A 460 -10.74 -15.57 -17.21
CA SER A 460 -9.97 -16.06 -18.37
C SER A 460 -10.32 -15.31 -19.65
N ARG A 461 -9.43 -15.42 -20.65
CA ARG A 461 -9.68 -14.88 -22.00
C ARG A 461 -10.86 -15.60 -22.68
N GLU A 462 -11.02 -16.87 -22.41
CA GLU A 462 -12.16 -17.64 -22.94
C GLU A 462 -13.48 -17.18 -22.31
N GLU A 463 -13.54 -16.96 -20.98
CA GLU A 463 -14.72 -16.39 -20.32
C GLU A 463 -15.01 -14.98 -20.85
N LEU A 464 -13.98 -14.16 -21.07
CA LEU A 464 -14.11 -12.83 -21.66
C LEU A 464 -14.76 -12.93 -23.05
N LYS A 465 -14.28 -13.82 -23.90
CA LYS A 465 -14.79 -14.05 -25.27
C LYS A 465 -16.27 -14.46 -25.26
N GLN A 466 -16.64 -15.34 -24.34
CA GLN A 466 -18.03 -15.84 -24.24
C GLN A 466 -19.01 -14.76 -23.77
N LYS A 467 -18.58 -13.84 -22.90
CA LYS A 467 -19.46 -12.83 -22.29
C LYS A 467 -19.41 -11.47 -23.00
N SER A 468 -18.41 -11.23 -23.85
CA SER A 468 -18.21 -9.93 -24.49
C SER A 468 -19.23 -9.67 -25.61
N ILE A 469 -19.53 -8.38 -25.79
CA ILE A 469 -20.27 -7.88 -26.94
C ILE A 469 -19.24 -7.56 -28.04
N GLY A 470 -19.25 -8.34 -29.13
CA GLY A 470 -18.31 -8.17 -30.24
C GLY A 470 -17.12 -9.14 -30.20
N ASN A 471 -16.18 -8.97 -31.13
CA ASN A 471 -15.01 -9.83 -31.25
C ASN A 471 -13.85 -9.32 -30.39
N VAL A 472 -13.37 -10.15 -29.47
CA VAL A 472 -12.26 -9.85 -28.55
C VAL A 472 -11.11 -10.87 -28.67
N GLU A 473 -11.04 -11.62 -29.76
CA GLU A 473 -10.12 -12.76 -29.93
C GLU A 473 -8.63 -12.38 -29.76
N ASN A 474 -8.25 -11.18 -30.17
CA ASN A 474 -6.88 -10.67 -30.10
C ASN A 474 -6.76 -9.37 -29.33
N VAL A 475 -7.64 -9.13 -28.36
CA VAL A 475 -7.57 -7.92 -27.55
C VAL A 475 -6.34 -7.95 -26.65
N GLU A 476 -5.56 -6.87 -26.64
CA GLU A 476 -4.49 -6.69 -25.68
C GLU A 476 -5.10 -6.42 -24.29
N LEU A 477 -4.64 -7.15 -23.27
CA LEU A 477 -5.22 -7.08 -21.93
C LEU A 477 -4.83 -5.81 -21.15
N HIS A 478 -4.04 -4.89 -21.72
CA HIS A 478 -3.70 -3.61 -21.09
C HIS A 478 -4.68 -2.49 -21.44
N LYS A 479 -4.65 -1.43 -20.64
CA LYS A 479 -5.30 -0.15 -20.97
C LYS A 479 -4.61 0.51 -22.17
N PRO A 480 -5.33 1.24 -23.03
CA PRO A 480 -6.80 1.45 -22.98
C PRO A 480 -7.59 0.34 -23.70
N PHE A 481 -6.94 -0.66 -24.27
CA PHE A 481 -7.54 -1.64 -25.18
C PHE A 481 -8.64 -2.46 -24.49
N ILE A 482 -8.36 -3.01 -23.30
CA ILE A 482 -9.32 -3.79 -22.53
C ILE A 482 -10.52 -2.95 -22.04
N ASP A 483 -10.35 -1.63 -21.86
CA ASP A 483 -11.40 -0.73 -21.42
C ASP A 483 -12.55 -0.59 -22.44
N ASN A 484 -12.23 -0.87 -23.73
CA ASN A 484 -13.20 -0.84 -24.81
C ASN A 484 -14.08 -2.10 -24.88
N VAL A 485 -13.71 -3.16 -24.17
CA VAL A 485 -14.48 -4.40 -24.15
C VAL A 485 -15.71 -4.23 -23.26
N LYS A 486 -16.89 -4.48 -23.83
CA LYS A 486 -18.19 -4.44 -23.15
C LYS A 486 -18.73 -5.85 -22.95
N LEU A 487 -19.41 -6.07 -21.82
CA LEU A 487 -20.12 -7.32 -21.57
C LEU A 487 -21.63 -7.07 -21.57
N ALA A 488 -22.40 -8.11 -21.88
CA ALA A 488 -23.86 -8.06 -21.74
C ALA A 488 -24.24 -8.36 -20.28
N CYS A 489 -24.98 -7.48 -19.63
CA CYS A 489 -25.43 -7.70 -18.27
C CYS A 489 -26.47 -8.84 -18.22
N PRO A 490 -26.24 -9.93 -17.46
CA PRO A 490 -27.18 -11.04 -17.37
C PRO A 490 -28.49 -10.68 -16.65
N HIS A 491 -28.51 -9.57 -15.88
CA HIS A 491 -29.69 -9.14 -15.12
C HIS A 491 -30.63 -8.22 -15.91
N CYS A 492 -30.07 -7.27 -16.67
CA CYS A 492 -30.90 -6.25 -17.34
C CYS A 492 -30.65 -6.11 -18.85
N GLY A 493 -29.71 -6.90 -19.42
CA GLY A 493 -29.39 -6.87 -20.85
C GLY A 493 -28.59 -5.65 -21.32
N LYS A 494 -28.34 -4.65 -20.45
CA LYS A 494 -27.53 -3.47 -20.80
C LYS A 494 -26.05 -3.79 -20.89
N GLU A 495 -25.29 -2.90 -21.48
CA GLU A 495 -23.83 -2.99 -21.52
C GLU A 495 -23.22 -2.77 -20.14
N MET A 496 -22.22 -3.59 -19.81
CA MET A 496 -21.35 -3.44 -18.64
C MET A 496 -20.02 -2.84 -19.07
N THR A 497 -19.49 -1.96 -18.25
CA THR A 497 -18.19 -1.28 -18.47
C THR A 497 -17.18 -1.80 -17.45
N ARG A 498 -15.93 -2.01 -17.90
CA ARG A 498 -14.85 -2.41 -16.99
C ARG A 498 -14.54 -1.27 -16.00
N THR A 499 -14.27 -1.62 -14.75
CA THR A 499 -13.74 -0.68 -13.75
C THR A 499 -12.38 -0.12 -14.20
N ALA A 500 -12.15 1.19 -14.00
CA ALA A 500 -11.03 1.90 -14.64
C ALA A 500 -9.64 1.53 -14.08
N GLU A 501 -9.59 0.92 -12.91
CA GLU A 501 -8.37 0.67 -12.16
C GLU A 501 -7.53 -0.48 -12.73
N VAL A 502 -6.23 -0.44 -12.43
CA VAL A 502 -5.30 -1.57 -12.53
C VAL A 502 -5.03 -2.12 -11.13
N ILE A 503 -4.46 -3.30 -11.01
CA ILE A 503 -4.13 -3.88 -9.70
C ILE A 503 -2.76 -3.38 -9.18
N ASP A 504 -2.56 -3.58 -7.90
CA ASP A 504 -1.29 -3.45 -7.22
C ASP A 504 -0.25 -4.41 -7.82
N CYS A 505 0.90 -3.91 -8.28
CA CYS A 505 1.97 -4.74 -8.85
C CYS A 505 2.52 -5.79 -7.86
N TRP A 506 2.34 -5.59 -6.56
CA TRP A 506 2.63 -6.60 -5.56
C TRP A 506 1.72 -7.84 -5.67
N PHE A 507 0.52 -7.69 -6.20
CA PHE A 507 -0.34 -8.83 -6.51
C PHE A 507 0.21 -9.62 -7.69
N ASP A 508 0.70 -8.92 -8.73
CA ASP A 508 1.37 -9.57 -9.86
C ASP A 508 2.58 -10.40 -9.38
N SER A 509 3.51 -9.78 -8.66
CA SER A 509 4.72 -10.46 -8.17
C SER A 509 4.42 -11.59 -7.17
N GLY A 510 3.38 -11.44 -6.35
CA GLY A 510 2.92 -12.49 -5.42
C GLY A 510 2.22 -13.67 -6.10
N SER A 511 1.74 -13.49 -7.34
CA SER A 511 1.10 -14.54 -8.15
C SER A 511 2.10 -15.43 -8.91
N MET A 512 3.41 -15.12 -8.84
CA MET A 512 4.42 -15.81 -9.64
C MET A 512 4.48 -17.34 -9.44
N PRO A 513 4.17 -17.92 -8.27
CA PRO A 513 4.24 -19.36 -8.11
C PRO A 513 3.44 -20.15 -9.16
N PHE A 514 2.28 -19.65 -9.52
CA PHE A 514 1.37 -20.28 -10.50
C PHE A 514 1.39 -19.57 -11.86
N ALA A 515 1.47 -18.23 -11.87
CA ALA A 515 1.40 -17.45 -13.10
C ALA A 515 2.61 -17.64 -14.03
N GLN A 516 3.81 -17.94 -13.49
CA GLN A 516 4.98 -18.30 -14.30
C GLN A 516 4.78 -19.57 -15.14
N HIS A 517 3.80 -20.37 -14.81
CA HIS A 517 3.44 -21.61 -15.51
C HIS A 517 2.19 -21.47 -16.38
N HIS A 518 1.56 -20.29 -16.41
CA HIS A 518 0.24 -20.05 -17.00
C HIS A 518 -0.84 -20.98 -16.41
N TYR A 519 -0.69 -21.33 -15.11
CA TYR A 519 -1.69 -22.13 -14.40
C TYR A 519 -2.98 -21.33 -14.16
N PRO A 520 -4.18 -21.92 -14.29
CA PRO A 520 -4.46 -23.35 -14.50
C PRO A 520 -4.60 -23.74 -15.97
N PHE A 521 -4.35 -22.86 -16.92
CA PHE A 521 -4.62 -23.05 -18.34
C PHE A 521 -3.59 -23.96 -19.02
N GLU A 522 -2.34 -23.87 -18.57
CA GLU A 522 -1.21 -24.67 -19.04
C GLU A 522 -0.38 -25.19 -17.86
N ASN A 523 0.50 -26.16 -18.13
CA ASN A 523 1.54 -26.65 -17.20
C ASN A 523 1.05 -27.02 -15.78
N LYS A 524 -0.18 -27.50 -15.67
CA LYS A 524 -0.80 -27.83 -14.38
C LYS A 524 0.02 -28.83 -13.57
N GLU A 525 0.44 -29.94 -14.17
CA GLU A 525 1.26 -30.96 -13.50
C GLU A 525 2.61 -30.41 -13.03
N LEU A 526 3.22 -29.52 -13.83
CA LEU A 526 4.49 -28.89 -13.49
C LEU A 526 4.33 -27.98 -12.25
N PHE A 527 3.27 -27.18 -12.21
CA PHE A 527 2.95 -26.36 -11.05
C PHE A 527 2.72 -27.23 -9.80
N GLU A 528 1.86 -28.25 -9.88
CA GLU A 528 1.52 -29.12 -8.76
C GLU A 528 2.73 -29.87 -8.16
N LYS A 529 3.73 -30.20 -8.99
CA LYS A 529 4.99 -30.79 -8.55
C LYS A 529 5.97 -29.80 -7.91
N ASN A 530 5.84 -28.51 -8.21
CA ASN A 530 6.74 -27.44 -7.79
C ASN A 530 6.14 -26.47 -6.78
N PHE A 531 5.00 -26.80 -6.17
CA PHE A 531 4.32 -25.97 -5.21
C PHE A 531 3.92 -26.75 -3.95
N PRO A 532 4.23 -26.22 -2.75
CA PRO A 532 5.00 -25.00 -2.46
C PRO A 532 6.50 -25.13 -2.76
N ALA A 533 7.18 -23.99 -2.96
CA ALA A 533 8.63 -24.00 -3.14
C ALA A 533 9.36 -24.43 -1.86
N GLN A 534 10.41 -25.27 -2.00
CA GLN A 534 11.22 -25.66 -0.86
C GLN A 534 12.09 -24.52 -0.34
N PHE A 535 12.41 -23.51 -1.16
CA PHE A 535 13.33 -22.46 -0.76
C PHE A 535 13.10 -21.13 -1.45
N ILE A 536 13.13 -20.03 -0.66
CA ILE A 536 13.25 -18.66 -1.13
C ILE A 536 14.23 -17.88 -0.26
N SER A 537 14.78 -16.77 -0.77
CA SER A 537 15.63 -15.86 0.01
C SER A 537 15.60 -14.46 -0.58
N GLU A 538 15.28 -13.47 0.25
CA GLU A 538 15.37 -12.04 -0.07
C GLU A 538 15.72 -11.24 1.19
N ALA A 539 15.84 -9.90 1.06
CA ALA A 539 16.15 -9.01 2.17
C ALA A 539 14.94 -8.83 3.12
N VAL A 540 15.21 -8.38 4.33
CA VAL A 540 14.23 -8.26 5.44
C VAL A 540 13.07 -7.31 5.15
N ASP A 541 13.24 -6.35 4.24
CA ASP A 541 12.16 -5.46 3.80
C ASP A 541 11.04 -6.22 3.09
N GLN A 542 11.33 -7.39 2.50
CA GLN A 542 10.34 -8.24 1.83
C GLN A 542 9.33 -8.89 2.79
N THR A 543 9.52 -8.79 4.10
CA THR A 543 8.47 -9.08 5.10
C THR A 543 7.28 -8.11 5.00
N ARG A 544 7.45 -6.96 4.35
CA ARG A 544 6.42 -5.98 3.99
C ARG A 544 6.34 -5.81 2.46
N GLY A 545 6.49 -6.89 1.73
CA GLY A 545 6.47 -6.93 0.27
C GLY A 545 6.25 -8.34 -0.21
N TRP A 546 7.19 -8.90 -0.94
CA TRP A 546 7.02 -10.16 -1.65
C TRP A 546 6.71 -11.38 -0.75
N PHE A 547 7.33 -11.52 0.41
CA PHE A 547 7.01 -12.63 1.34
C PHE A 547 5.55 -12.59 1.79
N TYR A 548 5.03 -11.38 2.05
CA TYR A 548 3.63 -11.22 2.44
C TYR A 548 2.69 -11.55 1.28
N THR A 549 2.94 -11.01 0.11
CA THR A 549 2.03 -11.20 -1.03
C THR A 549 2.01 -12.65 -1.51
N LEU A 550 3.15 -13.35 -1.48
CA LEU A 550 3.23 -14.78 -1.71
C LEU A 550 2.33 -15.56 -0.74
N LEU A 551 2.46 -15.30 0.57
CA LEU A 551 1.68 -15.99 1.60
C LEU A 551 0.21 -15.63 1.53
N ALA A 552 -0.12 -14.35 1.30
CA ALA A 552 -1.49 -13.84 1.24
C ALA A 552 -2.28 -14.48 0.10
N ILE A 553 -1.72 -14.46 -1.12
CA ILE A 553 -2.38 -15.01 -2.31
C ILE A 553 -2.49 -16.54 -2.20
N SER A 554 -1.42 -17.20 -1.78
CA SER A 554 -1.40 -18.65 -1.59
C SER A 554 -2.43 -19.11 -0.55
N THR A 555 -2.50 -18.44 0.60
CA THR A 555 -3.52 -18.71 1.63
C THR A 555 -4.94 -18.49 1.10
N ALA A 556 -5.16 -17.39 0.37
CA ALA A 556 -6.50 -17.08 -0.16
C ALA A 556 -6.99 -18.10 -1.19
N ILE A 557 -6.10 -18.60 -2.06
CA ILE A 557 -6.47 -19.45 -3.19
C ILE A 557 -6.34 -20.93 -2.85
N PHE A 558 -5.20 -21.35 -2.30
CA PHE A 558 -4.81 -22.74 -2.09
C PHE A 558 -4.89 -23.20 -0.63
N ASP A 559 -5.17 -22.30 0.31
CA ASP A 559 -5.26 -22.58 1.75
C ASP A 559 -3.94 -23.11 2.36
N THR A 560 -2.80 -22.76 1.78
CA THR A 560 -1.46 -23.18 2.22
C THR A 560 -0.42 -22.09 2.04
N ASN A 561 0.80 -22.30 2.59
CA ASN A 561 1.97 -21.47 2.33
C ASN A 561 2.51 -21.73 0.91
N SER A 562 3.13 -20.71 0.29
CA SER A 562 3.74 -20.81 -1.04
C SER A 562 5.20 -21.26 -1.01
N PHE A 563 5.85 -21.27 0.16
CA PHE A 563 7.24 -21.69 0.37
C PHE A 563 7.42 -22.31 1.75
N GLU A 564 8.41 -23.19 1.88
CA GLU A 564 8.67 -23.95 3.11
C GLU A 564 9.82 -23.36 3.94
N ASN A 565 10.89 -22.90 3.28
CA ASN A 565 12.08 -22.36 3.93
C ASN A 565 12.42 -20.98 3.37
N CYS A 566 12.69 -20.04 4.27
CA CYS A 566 13.05 -18.67 3.89
C CYS A 566 14.30 -18.19 4.64
N ILE A 567 15.36 -17.87 3.91
CA ILE A 567 16.52 -17.14 4.45
C ILE A 567 16.29 -15.65 4.25
N VAL A 568 16.21 -14.91 5.36
CA VAL A 568 15.98 -13.47 5.37
C VAL A 568 17.29 -12.73 5.59
N LEU A 569 17.72 -11.97 4.59
CA LEU A 569 18.99 -11.26 4.62
C LEU A 569 18.84 -9.85 5.20
N GLY A 570 19.87 -9.39 5.91
CA GLY A 570 19.99 -8.00 6.37
C GLY A 570 20.23 -7.04 5.20
N HIS A 571 20.02 -5.74 5.46
CA HIS A 571 20.37 -4.70 4.49
C HIS A 571 21.88 -4.53 4.37
N VAL A 572 22.36 -4.22 3.17
CA VAL A 572 23.71 -3.69 2.99
C VAL A 572 23.70 -2.22 3.41
N LEU A 573 24.57 -1.89 4.35
CA LEU A 573 24.66 -0.56 4.94
C LEU A 573 25.94 0.14 4.45
N ASP A 574 25.90 1.46 4.41
CA ASP A 574 27.09 2.27 4.21
C ASP A 574 27.94 2.39 5.50
N LYS A 575 29.04 3.12 5.45
CA LYS A 575 29.92 3.35 6.62
C LYS A 575 29.26 4.11 7.78
N HIS A 576 28.10 4.70 7.57
CA HIS A 576 27.32 5.40 8.59
C HIS A 576 26.14 4.58 9.11
N GLY A 577 26.01 3.32 8.68
CA GLY A 577 24.89 2.45 9.05
C GLY A 577 23.59 2.74 8.30
N LEU A 578 23.62 3.54 7.24
CA LEU A 578 22.46 3.84 6.42
C LEU A 578 22.30 2.80 5.31
N LYS A 579 21.05 2.42 5.04
CA LYS A 579 20.72 1.48 3.97
C LYS A 579 21.20 2.02 2.62
N MET A 580 22.00 1.23 1.91
CA MET A 580 22.40 1.57 0.54
C MET A 580 21.19 1.50 -0.41
N SER A 581 21.09 2.47 -1.31
CA SER A 581 19.99 2.58 -2.28
C SER A 581 20.54 2.77 -3.71
N LYS A 582 19.65 2.87 -4.69
CA LYS A 582 19.98 3.11 -6.10
C LYS A 582 20.44 4.55 -6.40
N SER A 583 20.26 5.47 -5.46
CA SER A 583 20.63 6.90 -5.62
C SER A 583 22.00 7.19 -5.08
#